data_1d691a3c04388adf99bd42ba6c7fb567
#
_entry.id   1d691a3c04388adf99bd42ba6c7fb567
#
_cell.length_a   1.000
_cell.length_b   1.000
_cell.length_c   1.000
_cell.angle_alpha   90.00
_cell.angle_beta   90.00
_cell.angle_gamma   90.00
#
_symmetry.space_group_name_H-M   'P 1'
#
loop_
_entity.id
_entity.type
_entity.pdbx_description
1 polymer ?
#
loop_
_entity_poly.entity_id
_entity_poly.type
_entity_poly.pdbx_seq_one_letter_code
_entity_poly.pdbx_strand_id
1 'polypeptide(L)'
;MNRHFTARLISTHALGLLSVLACLVLANWQWDRAQVYVAENSSIQKSFSELSPLRDYLPISSVGVPTNVNGTWQPSERIVLPGRIANGAGMVITTAEQEVATEFVGPTGSWILDILELADGSSLGVVRGFTENAQLVPPATGSETISGVMQPSEDVPGLELGNGILQLTTNMIVENSRTIAHDGYLVAITSSPGLIAVQPIFKEPPVQGLNWRNVAYTFNWIFFAVIVGLMWVRVAKDELQVAQLEVIAGDLSHEQ
;
A
#
# COMPACT_ATOMS: atom_id res chain seq x y z
N MET A 1 21.36 -6.50 57.37
CA MET A 1 20.99 -6.89 56.00
C MET A 1 22.01 -6.29 55.05
N ASN A 2 22.76 -7.13 54.34
CA ASN A 2 23.89 -6.68 53.52
C ASN A 2 23.42 -5.86 52.31
N ARG A 3 24.00 -4.68 52.09
CA ARG A 3 23.68 -3.76 51.00
C ARG A 3 23.74 -4.41 49.59
N HIS A 4 24.61 -5.39 49.40
CA HIS A 4 24.72 -6.20 48.18
C HIS A 4 23.52 -7.14 47.94
N PHE A 5 22.98 -7.72 49.02
CA PHE A 5 21.78 -8.58 48.94
C PHE A 5 20.56 -7.80 48.54
N THR A 6 20.35 -6.60 49.10
CA THR A 6 19.24 -5.74 48.75
C THR A 6 19.29 -5.28 47.27
N ALA A 7 20.50 -4.92 46.80
CA ALA A 7 20.71 -4.52 45.40
C ALA A 7 20.43 -5.67 44.42
N ARG A 8 20.86 -6.89 44.74
CA ARG A 8 20.58 -8.09 43.95
C ARG A 8 19.08 -8.41 43.88
N LEU A 9 18.40 -8.35 45.00
CA LEU A 9 16.96 -8.59 45.07
C LEU A 9 16.18 -7.58 44.20
N ILE A 10 16.52 -6.29 44.33
CA ILE A 10 15.89 -5.23 43.52
C ILE A 10 16.16 -5.47 42.03
N SER A 11 17.38 -5.80 41.63
CA SER A 11 17.72 -6.03 40.20
C SER A 11 16.99 -7.26 39.65
N THR A 12 16.84 -8.34 40.41
CA THR A 12 16.10 -9.54 40.01
C THR A 12 14.61 -9.21 39.75
N HIS A 13 13.99 -8.47 40.68
CA HIS A 13 12.59 -8.06 40.51
C HIS A 13 12.41 -7.06 39.37
N ALA A 14 13.31 -6.10 39.22
CA ALA A 14 13.25 -5.15 38.10
C ALA A 14 13.40 -5.86 36.75
N LEU A 15 14.38 -6.77 36.65
CA LEU A 15 14.60 -7.54 35.41
C LEU A 15 13.39 -8.44 35.07
N GLY A 16 12.86 -9.16 36.06
CA GLY A 16 11.69 -10.01 35.87
C GLY A 16 10.48 -9.22 35.39
N LEU A 17 10.19 -8.10 36.06
CA LEU A 17 9.07 -7.23 35.69
C LEU A 17 9.25 -6.65 34.28
N LEU A 18 10.44 -6.11 33.98
CA LEU A 18 10.73 -5.53 32.66
C LEU A 18 10.60 -6.57 31.55
N SER A 19 11.07 -7.79 31.78
CA SER A 19 10.97 -8.88 30.79
C SER A 19 9.52 -9.27 30.52
N VAL A 20 8.70 -9.38 31.56
CA VAL A 20 7.25 -9.67 31.40
C VAL A 20 6.55 -8.54 30.64
N LEU A 21 6.83 -7.28 31.02
CA LEU A 21 6.25 -6.12 30.34
C LEU A 21 6.68 -6.07 28.86
N ALA A 22 7.93 -6.34 28.55
CA ALA A 22 8.40 -6.39 27.16
C ALA A 22 7.66 -7.46 26.35
N CYS A 23 7.44 -8.64 26.89
CA CYS A 23 6.66 -9.69 26.23
C CYS A 23 5.21 -9.26 25.98
N LEU A 24 4.57 -8.60 26.95
CA LEU A 24 3.21 -8.11 26.81
C LEU A 24 3.09 -6.99 25.78
N VAL A 25 4.04 -6.07 25.72
CA VAL A 25 4.11 -5.02 24.70
C VAL A 25 4.27 -5.64 23.30
N LEU A 26 5.15 -6.64 23.16
CA LEU A 26 5.32 -7.34 21.89
C LEU A 26 4.09 -8.16 21.50
N ALA A 27 3.39 -8.77 22.46
CA ALA A 27 2.12 -9.43 22.21
C ALA A 27 1.06 -8.45 21.68
N ASN A 28 0.91 -7.30 22.33
CA ASN A 28 -0.02 -6.26 21.87
C ASN A 28 0.34 -5.75 20.48
N TRP A 29 1.62 -5.47 20.22
CA TRP A 29 2.07 -5.04 18.88
C TRP A 29 1.78 -6.09 17.80
N GLN A 30 1.96 -7.39 18.09
CA GLN A 30 1.61 -8.46 17.16
C GLN A 30 0.10 -8.57 16.96
N TRP A 31 -0.69 -8.35 18.01
CA TRP A 31 -2.15 -8.34 17.92
C TRP A 31 -2.66 -7.22 17.02
N ASP A 32 -2.11 -6.01 17.17
CA ASP A 32 -2.47 -4.88 16.29
C ASP A 32 -2.14 -5.20 14.83
N ARG A 33 -1.01 -5.87 14.59
CA ARG A 33 -0.65 -6.36 13.25
C ARG A 33 -1.46 -7.55 12.75
N ALA A 34 -2.07 -8.32 13.65
CA ALA A 34 -2.96 -9.41 13.27
C ALA A 34 -4.28 -8.91 12.71
N GLN A 35 -4.71 -7.73 13.10
CA GLN A 35 -5.89 -7.05 12.57
C GLN A 35 -5.58 -6.38 11.22
N VAL A 36 -4.93 -7.11 10.32
CA VAL A 36 -4.65 -6.62 8.97
C VAL A 36 -5.95 -6.65 8.17
N TYR A 37 -6.22 -5.51 7.54
CA TYR A 37 -7.26 -5.44 6.54
C TYR A 37 -6.81 -6.22 5.31
N VAL A 38 -7.46 -7.34 5.03
CA VAL A 38 -7.24 -8.17 3.85
C VAL A 38 -8.29 -7.79 2.81
N ALA A 39 -7.89 -7.60 1.58
CA ALA A 39 -8.83 -7.35 0.50
C ALA A 39 -9.66 -8.61 0.23
N GLU A 40 -10.97 -8.54 0.38
CA GLU A 40 -11.90 -9.58 -0.08
C GLU A 40 -12.41 -9.19 -1.47
N ASN A 41 -12.53 -10.15 -2.37
CA ASN A 41 -13.14 -9.97 -3.69
C ASN A 41 -14.67 -9.73 -3.58
N SER A 42 -15.09 -8.94 -2.62
CA SER A 42 -16.48 -8.49 -2.55
C SER A 42 -16.70 -7.44 -3.63
N SER A 43 -17.83 -7.54 -4.28
CA SER A 43 -18.32 -6.52 -5.22
C SER A 43 -18.16 -5.13 -4.59
N ILE A 44 -17.06 -4.46 -4.95
CA ILE A 44 -16.76 -3.12 -4.46
C ILE A 44 -17.93 -2.26 -4.87
N GLN A 45 -18.70 -1.81 -3.91
CA GLN A 45 -19.65 -0.74 -4.14
C GLN A 45 -18.80 0.49 -4.44
N LYS A 46 -18.57 0.72 -5.75
CA LYS A 46 -17.69 1.77 -6.25
C LYS A 46 -18.32 3.12 -5.93
N SER A 47 -17.98 3.67 -4.78
CA SER A 47 -18.32 5.06 -4.48
C SER A 47 -17.32 5.94 -5.21
N PHE A 48 -17.82 6.82 -6.08
CA PHE A 48 -16.97 7.79 -6.76
C PHE A 48 -16.72 8.99 -5.85
N SER A 49 -15.49 9.44 -5.79
CA SER A 49 -15.09 10.69 -5.15
C SER A 49 -14.88 11.77 -6.20
N GLU A 50 -14.79 13.02 -5.78
CA GLU A 50 -14.32 14.09 -6.64
C GLU A 50 -12.80 13.99 -6.83
N LEU A 51 -12.30 14.55 -7.96
CA LEU A 51 -10.88 14.62 -8.21
C LEU A 51 -10.19 15.43 -7.10
N SER A 52 -9.09 14.88 -6.58
CA SER A 52 -8.27 15.60 -5.61
C SER A 52 -7.74 16.91 -6.24
N PRO A 53 -7.56 17.99 -5.44
CA PRO A 53 -6.96 19.24 -5.94
C PRO A 53 -5.62 18.99 -6.63
N LEU A 54 -5.29 19.85 -7.61
CA LEU A 54 -4.02 19.82 -8.31
C LEU A 54 -2.84 19.87 -7.34
N ARG A 55 -1.89 18.95 -7.51
CA ARG A 55 -0.66 18.83 -6.72
C ARG A 55 0.47 18.41 -7.63
N ASP A 56 1.71 18.66 -7.20
CA ASP A 56 2.93 18.25 -7.92
C ASP A 56 3.10 16.72 -7.98
N TYR A 57 2.30 15.96 -7.24
CA TYR A 57 2.31 14.50 -7.24
C TYR A 57 0.93 13.92 -6.93
N LEU A 58 0.63 12.76 -7.49
CA LEU A 58 -0.58 12.01 -7.17
C LEU A 58 -0.42 11.34 -5.80
N PRO A 59 -1.23 11.69 -4.79
CA PRO A 59 -1.17 11.02 -3.50
C PRO A 59 -1.46 9.51 -3.64
N ILE A 60 -0.70 8.67 -2.97
CA ILE A 60 -0.92 7.20 -2.95
C ILE A 60 -2.36 6.84 -2.52
N SER A 61 -2.97 7.68 -1.69
CA SER A 61 -4.36 7.52 -1.29
C SER A 61 -5.36 7.66 -2.42
N SER A 62 -5.01 8.36 -3.50
CA SER A 62 -5.85 8.60 -4.69
C SER A 62 -5.62 7.59 -5.81
N VAL A 63 -4.52 6.83 -5.78
CA VAL A 63 -4.23 5.78 -6.77
C VAL A 63 -5.26 4.66 -6.63
N GLY A 64 -5.84 4.25 -7.77
CA GLY A 64 -6.83 3.17 -7.83
C GLY A 64 -8.21 3.54 -7.26
N VAL A 65 -8.44 4.80 -6.90
CA VAL A 65 -9.72 5.27 -6.37
C VAL A 65 -10.66 5.68 -7.51
N PRO A 66 -11.92 5.20 -7.54
CA PRO A 66 -12.95 5.68 -8.47
C PRO A 66 -13.21 7.17 -8.28
N THR A 67 -13.14 7.94 -9.37
CA THR A 67 -13.21 9.40 -9.35
C THR A 67 -14.11 9.90 -10.45
N ASN A 68 -14.92 10.93 -10.18
CA ASN A 68 -15.68 11.68 -11.17
C ASN A 68 -14.97 13.00 -11.49
N VAL A 69 -14.86 13.29 -12.77
CA VAL A 69 -14.18 14.49 -13.25
C VAL A 69 -15.06 15.18 -14.28
N ASN A 70 -15.23 16.51 -14.12
CA ASN A 70 -15.92 17.36 -15.07
C ASN A 70 -14.90 18.20 -15.83
N GLY A 71 -15.01 18.25 -17.14
CA GLY A 71 -14.10 19.07 -17.95
C GLY A 71 -14.53 19.22 -19.39
N THR A 72 -13.72 19.88 -20.17
CA THR A 72 -13.92 20.11 -21.59
C THR A 72 -12.79 19.45 -22.38
N TRP A 73 -13.14 18.64 -23.36
CA TRP A 73 -12.17 17.95 -24.19
C TRP A 73 -11.37 18.92 -25.07
N GLN A 74 -10.06 18.66 -25.16
CA GLN A 74 -9.13 19.35 -26.06
C GLN A 74 -8.85 18.48 -27.31
N PRO A 75 -9.63 18.57 -28.37
CA PRO A 75 -9.59 17.60 -29.47
C PRO A 75 -8.30 17.62 -30.30
N SER A 76 -7.50 18.70 -30.20
CA SER A 76 -6.21 18.82 -30.89
C SER A 76 -5.03 18.12 -30.18
N GLU A 77 -5.23 17.62 -29.00
CA GLU A 77 -4.17 17.20 -28.08
C GLU A 77 -4.27 15.71 -27.70
N ARG A 78 -4.59 14.90 -28.71
CA ARG A 78 -4.68 13.45 -28.55
C ARG A 78 -3.32 12.79 -28.49
N ILE A 79 -3.16 11.85 -27.56
CA ILE A 79 -2.01 10.96 -27.45
C ILE A 79 -2.43 9.53 -27.78
N VAL A 80 -1.72 8.89 -28.70
CA VAL A 80 -1.89 7.48 -29.03
C VAL A 80 -0.73 6.70 -28.44
N LEU A 81 -1.05 5.71 -27.60
CA LEU A 81 -0.06 4.87 -26.91
C LEU A 81 -0.05 3.48 -27.53
N PRO A 82 0.86 3.18 -28.45
CA PRO A 82 0.94 1.88 -29.11
C PRO A 82 1.49 0.79 -28.15
N GLY A 83 1.35 -0.47 -28.55
CA GLY A 83 1.89 -1.61 -27.78
C GLY A 83 1.11 -1.91 -26.51
N ARG A 84 -0.15 -1.51 -26.44
CA ARG A 84 -1.03 -1.72 -25.28
C ARG A 84 -1.99 -2.87 -25.51
N ILE A 85 -2.59 -3.36 -24.41
CA ILE A 85 -3.65 -4.36 -24.38
C ILE A 85 -4.88 -3.79 -23.70
N ALA A 86 -6.07 -4.32 -24.02
CA ALA A 86 -7.30 -3.89 -23.39
C ALA A 86 -7.43 -4.36 -21.94
N ASN A 87 -7.05 -5.60 -21.68
CA ASN A 87 -7.17 -6.25 -20.38
C ASN A 87 -5.89 -6.09 -19.55
N GLY A 88 -5.75 -4.99 -18.89
CA GLY A 88 -4.62 -4.76 -17.98
C GLY A 88 -4.25 -3.30 -17.91
N ALA A 89 -4.36 -2.73 -16.75
CA ALA A 89 -3.69 -1.49 -16.45
C ALA A 89 -2.22 -1.85 -16.26
N GLY A 90 -1.41 -1.52 -17.19
CA GLY A 90 0.01 -1.75 -17.11
C GLY A 90 0.68 -1.70 -18.47
N MET A 91 1.87 -1.21 -18.45
CA MET A 91 2.78 -1.25 -19.56
C MET A 91 3.28 -2.68 -19.74
N VAL A 92 3.24 -3.20 -20.96
CA VAL A 92 3.94 -4.44 -21.29
C VAL A 92 5.43 -4.11 -21.33
N ILE A 93 6.13 -4.34 -20.22
CA ILE A 93 7.57 -4.20 -20.15
C ILE A 93 8.18 -5.50 -20.65
N THR A 94 8.63 -5.53 -21.90
CA THR A 94 9.54 -6.56 -22.36
C THR A 94 10.98 -6.08 -22.17
N THR A 95 11.58 -6.38 -21.02
CA THR A 95 13.03 -6.30 -20.90
C THR A 95 13.62 -7.61 -21.43
N ALA A 96 14.62 -7.53 -22.27
CA ALA A 96 15.31 -8.69 -22.84
C ALA A 96 16.02 -9.58 -21.79
N GLU A 97 16.01 -9.21 -20.53
CA GLU A 97 16.67 -9.92 -19.43
C GLU A 97 15.75 -10.32 -18.28
N GLN A 98 14.49 -9.91 -18.27
CA GLN A 98 13.53 -10.30 -17.27
C GLN A 98 12.26 -10.76 -17.96
N GLU A 99 12.18 -12.06 -18.23
CA GLU A 99 10.94 -12.76 -18.52
C GLU A 99 9.98 -12.59 -17.31
N VAL A 100 9.35 -11.45 -17.23
CA VAL A 100 8.09 -11.37 -16.50
C VAL A 100 7.09 -12.00 -17.45
N ALA A 101 6.99 -13.32 -17.38
CA ALA A 101 5.94 -14.11 -17.99
C ALA A 101 4.60 -13.77 -17.33
N THR A 102 4.08 -12.61 -17.61
CA THR A 102 2.64 -12.40 -17.60
C THR A 102 2.18 -12.80 -18.99
N GLU A 103 1.56 -13.94 -19.07
CA GLU A 103 0.90 -14.46 -20.25
C GLU A 103 -0.23 -13.47 -20.63
N PHE A 104 0.14 -12.48 -21.46
CA PHE A 104 -0.81 -11.50 -21.96
C PHE A 104 -1.64 -12.15 -23.07
N VAL A 105 -2.83 -12.58 -22.71
CA VAL A 105 -3.80 -13.13 -23.64
C VAL A 105 -4.65 -11.98 -24.20
N GLY A 106 -4.29 -11.50 -25.38
CA GLY A 106 -5.10 -10.51 -26.09
C GLY A 106 -4.37 -9.85 -27.27
N PRO A 107 -5.13 -9.25 -28.20
CA PRO A 107 -4.52 -8.49 -29.30
C PRO A 107 -3.82 -7.25 -28.75
N THR A 108 -2.64 -6.95 -29.31
CA THR A 108 -1.92 -5.71 -29.08
C THR A 108 -2.46 -4.61 -29.97
N GLY A 109 -2.67 -3.42 -29.40
CA GLY A 109 -3.17 -2.25 -30.13
C GLY A 109 -2.69 -0.97 -29.46
N SER A 110 -3.56 0.00 -29.40
CA SER A 110 -3.22 1.31 -28.81
C SER A 110 -4.27 1.76 -27.80
N TRP A 111 -3.81 2.38 -26.72
CA TRP A 111 -4.68 3.21 -25.90
C TRP A 111 -4.87 4.57 -26.53
N ILE A 112 -6.09 5.08 -26.45
CA ILE A 112 -6.44 6.45 -26.87
C ILE A 112 -6.56 7.28 -25.61
N LEU A 113 -5.66 8.24 -25.47
CA LEU A 113 -5.69 9.24 -24.43
C LEU A 113 -6.02 10.58 -25.04
N ASP A 114 -7.09 11.21 -24.57
CA ASP A 114 -7.45 12.59 -24.87
C ASP A 114 -7.26 13.46 -23.63
N ILE A 115 -7.01 14.74 -23.84
CA ILE A 115 -6.77 15.70 -22.75
C ILE A 115 -8.10 16.36 -22.38
N LEU A 116 -8.37 16.38 -21.08
CA LEU A 116 -9.52 17.03 -20.47
C LEU A 116 -9.06 18.29 -19.75
N GLU A 117 -9.52 19.46 -20.16
CA GLU A 117 -9.32 20.72 -19.43
C GLU A 117 -10.34 20.83 -18.31
N LEU A 118 -9.89 21.10 -17.12
CA LEU A 118 -10.69 21.22 -15.92
C LEU A 118 -11.11 22.67 -15.67
N ALA A 119 -12.06 22.88 -14.76
CA ALA A 119 -12.60 24.20 -14.46
C ALA A 119 -11.58 25.20 -13.87
N ASP A 120 -10.50 24.70 -13.29
CA ASP A 120 -9.37 25.50 -12.76
C ASP A 120 -8.30 25.81 -13.82
N GLY A 121 -8.52 25.39 -15.06
CA GLY A 121 -7.57 25.56 -16.16
C GLY A 121 -6.43 24.56 -16.20
N SER A 122 -6.42 23.59 -15.31
CA SER A 122 -5.48 22.46 -15.35
C SER A 122 -5.92 21.39 -16.33
N SER A 123 -5.00 20.53 -16.75
CA SER A 123 -5.26 19.42 -17.65
C SER A 123 -5.19 18.06 -16.93
N LEU A 124 -5.98 17.13 -17.41
CA LEU A 124 -5.95 15.73 -17.00
C LEU A 124 -5.91 14.83 -18.23
N GLY A 125 -4.93 13.92 -18.29
CA GLY A 125 -4.91 12.87 -19.30
C GLY A 125 -5.96 11.80 -18.98
N VAL A 126 -6.80 11.47 -19.97
CA VAL A 126 -7.86 10.45 -19.81
C VAL A 126 -7.71 9.36 -20.86
N VAL A 127 -7.43 8.15 -20.41
CA VAL A 127 -7.47 6.95 -21.27
C VAL A 127 -8.93 6.58 -21.53
N ARG A 128 -9.40 6.86 -22.75
CA ARG A 128 -10.79 6.63 -23.17
C ARG A 128 -11.10 5.19 -23.52
N GLY A 129 -10.07 4.42 -23.83
CA GLY A 129 -10.22 3.02 -24.21
C GLY A 129 -9.08 2.53 -25.11
N PHE A 130 -9.23 1.30 -25.54
CA PHE A 130 -8.30 0.57 -26.40
C PHE A 130 -8.89 0.40 -27.81
N THR A 131 -8.01 0.40 -28.80
CA THR A 131 -8.36 0.05 -30.18
C THR A 131 -7.18 -0.61 -30.90
N GLU A 132 -7.48 -1.49 -31.84
CA GLU A 132 -6.49 -2.04 -32.76
C GLU A 132 -6.14 -1.04 -33.88
N ASN A 133 -7.02 -0.08 -34.17
CA ASN A 133 -6.85 0.93 -35.21
C ASN A 133 -7.16 2.34 -34.70
N ALA A 134 -6.15 3.04 -34.23
CA ALA A 134 -6.29 4.38 -33.66
C ALA A 134 -6.78 5.45 -34.65
N GLN A 135 -6.59 5.25 -35.96
CA GLN A 135 -6.98 6.24 -36.99
C GLN A 135 -8.49 6.32 -37.17
N LEU A 136 -9.24 5.28 -36.78
CA LEU A 136 -10.68 5.22 -36.93
C LEU A 136 -11.44 5.88 -35.76
N VAL A 137 -10.75 6.28 -34.71
CA VAL A 137 -11.39 6.85 -33.52
C VAL A 137 -11.47 8.37 -33.63
N PRO A 138 -12.68 8.97 -33.60
CA PRO A 138 -12.81 10.40 -33.63
C PRO A 138 -12.31 11.05 -32.34
N PRO A 139 -11.78 12.28 -32.37
CA PRO A 139 -11.43 13.05 -31.17
C PRO A 139 -12.66 13.24 -30.27
N ALA A 140 -12.44 13.25 -28.96
CA ALA A 140 -13.47 13.67 -28.03
C ALA A 140 -13.70 15.19 -28.14
N THR A 141 -14.94 15.63 -27.99
CA THR A 141 -15.30 17.04 -28.08
C THR A 141 -16.39 17.39 -27.08
N GLY A 142 -16.44 18.67 -26.70
CA GLY A 142 -17.46 19.17 -25.78
C GLY A 142 -17.09 18.98 -24.31
N SER A 143 -18.04 19.33 -23.44
CA SER A 143 -17.89 19.17 -21.99
C SER A 143 -18.61 17.93 -21.51
N GLU A 144 -17.98 17.17 -20.63
CA GLU A 144 -18.49 15.87 -20.16
C GLU A 144 -18.07 15.61 -18.70
N THR A 145 -18.88 14.80 -18.04
CA THR A 145 -18.52 14.18 -16.75
C THR A 145 -18.03 12.78 -16.98
N ILE A 146 -16.80 12.50 -16.60
CA ILE A 146 -16.15 11.22 -16.81
C ILE A 146 -15.97 10.52 -15.48
N SER A 147 -16.43 9.26 -15.42
CA SER A 147 -16.16 8.36 -14.30
C SER A 147 -14.96 7.48 -14.66
N GLY A 148 -13.94 7.51 -13.83
CA GLY A 148 -12.71 6.78 -14.08
C GLY A 148 -11.98 6.40 -12.80
N VAL A 149 -10.79 5.88 -12.95
CA VAL A 149 -9.89 5.51 -11.85
C VAL A 149 -8.55 6.16 -12.08
N MET A 150 -8.07 6.91 -11.08
CA MET A 150 -6.75 7.55 -11.14
C MET A 150 -5.64 6.50 -11.10
N GLN A 151 -4.69 6.63 -12.02
CA GLN A 151 -3.50 5.81 -12.12
C GLN A 151 -2.24 6.68 -12.03
N PRO A 152 -1.16 6.18 -11.45
CA PRO A 152 0.09 6.93 -11.38
C PRO A 152 0.75 7.06 -12.76
N SER A 153 1.60 8.06 -12.91
CA SER A 153 2.52 8.17 -14.03
C SER A 153 3.36 6.89 -14.17
N GLU A 154 3.58 6.45 -15.41
CA GLU A 154 4.37 5.24 -15.72
C GLU A 154 5.89 5.52 -15.76
N ASP A 155 6.33 6.59 -15.15
CA ASP A 155 7.75 6.96 -15.10
C ASP A 155 8.52 5.93 -14.27
N VAL A 156 9.16 5.00 -14.98
CA VAL A 156 10.04 3.98 -14.38
C VAL A 156 11.48 4.36 -14.68
N PRO A 157 12.24 4.84 -13.68
CA PRO A 157 13.63 5.25 -13.87
C PRO A 157 14.49 4.11 -14.45
N GLY A 158 15.25 4.42 -15.49
CA GLY A 158 16.17 3.48 -16.11
C GLY A 158 15.54 2.46 -17.06
N LEU A 159 14.26 2.60 -17.37
CA LEU A 159 13.61 1.78 -18.38
C LEU A 159 13.80 2.41 -19.77
N GLU A 160 14.73 1.87 -20.56
CA GLU A 160 14.83 2.18 -21.98
C GLU A 160 13.77 1.38 -22.73
N LEU A 161 12.75 2.08 -23.22
CA LEU A 161 11.70 1.45 -24.01
C LEU A 161 12.19 1.21 -25.44
N GLY A 162 12.51 -0.05 -25.73
CA GLY A 162 12.69 -0.50 -27.11
C GLY A 162 11.34 -0.57 -27.85
N ASN A 163 11.41 -0.45 -29.18
CA ASN A 163 10.27 -0.73 -30.07
C ASN A 163 9.06 0.24 -30.03
N GLY A 164 9.26 1.50 -29.68
CA GLY A 164 8.21 2.52 -29.81
C GLY A 164 7.07 2.44 -28.78
N ILE A 165 7.22 1.68 -27.70
CA ILE A 165 6.30 1.70 -26.57
C ILE A 165 6.56 2.99 -25.80
N LEU A 166 5.57 3.86 -25.73
CA LEU A 166 5.65 5.10 -24.96
C LEU A 166 5.13 4.88 -23.54
N GLN A 167 5.89 5.38 -22.55
CA GLN A 167 5.40 5.47 -21.17
C GLN A 167 4.39 6.61 -21.08
N LEU A 168 3.28 6.39 -20.41
CA LEU A 168 2.32 7.44 -20.13
C LEU A 168 2.77 8.22 -18.89
N THR A 169 3.39 9.36 -19.12
CA THR A 169 3.92 10.22 -18.06
C THR A 169 3.17 11.53 -17.96
N THR A 170 3.19 12.15 -16.80
CA THR A 170 2.64 13.50 -16.60
C THR A 170 3.32 14.51 -17.52
N ASN A 171 4.62 14.38 -17.75
CA ASN A 171 5.35 15.27 -18.67
C ASN A 171 4.81 15.20 -20.10
N MET A 172 4.46 14.01 -20.58
CA MET A 172 3.84 13.85 -21.90
C MET A 172 2.49 14.60 -21.98
N ILE A 173 1.70 14.60 -20.91
CA ILE A 173 0.44 15.33 -20.84
C ILE A 173 0.71 16.84 -20.87
N VAL A 174 1.67 17.34 -20.09
CA VAL A 174 2.08 18.75 -20.05
C VAL A 174 2.57 19.23 -21.41
N GLU A 175 3.42 18.45 -22.08
CA GLU A 175 3.97 18.80 -23.41
C GLU A 175 2.87 18.91 -24.47
N ASN A 176 1.85 18.08 -24.41
CA ASN A 176 0.73 18.09 -25.34
C ASN A 176 -0.30 19.18 -24.99
N SER A 177 -0.68 19.32 -23.73
CA SER A 177 -1.70 20.30 -23.29
C SER A 177 -1.17 21.73 -23.17
N ARG A 178 0.14 21.88 -23.01
CA ARG A 178 0.81 23.18 -22.76
C ARG A 178 0.27 23.92 -21.52
N THR A 179 -0.37 23.18 -20.61
CA THR A 179 -0.93 23.66 -19.36
C THR A 179 -0.40 22.83 -18.19
N ILE A 180 -0.67 23.28 -16.97
CA ILE A 180 -0.34 22.49 -15.79
C ILE A 180 -1.24 21.26 -15.77
N ALA A 181 -0.66 20.07 -15.69
CA ALA A 181 -1.40 18.81 -15.65
C ALA A 181 -1.41 18.19 -14.26
N HIS A 182 -2.49 17.46 -13.97
CA HIS A 182 -2.52 16.56 -12.82
C HIS A 182 -1.49 15.47 -12.99
N ASP A 183 -0.80 15.11 -11.89
CA ASP A 183 0.09 13.97 -11.88
C ASP A 183 -0.70 12.67 -12.05
N GLY A 184 -0.17 11.78 -12.91
CA GLY A 184 -0.88 10.58 -13.32
C GLY A 184 -1.94 10.81 -14.39
N TYR A 185 -2.84 9.86 -14.54
CA TYR A 185 -3.88 9.88 -15.55
C TYR A 185 -5.14 9.15 -15.06
N LEU A 186 -6.28 9.43 -15.71
CA LEU A 186 -7.55 8.78 -15.44
C LEU A 186 -7.79 7.68 -16.48
N VAL A 187 -8.11 6.46 -16.04
CA VAL A 187 -8.64 5.42 -16.92
C VAL A 187 -10.16 5.43 -16.83
N ALA A 188 -10.85 5.76 -17.93
CA ALA A 188 -12.29 5.80 -17.97
C ALA A 188 -12.89 4.40 -17.76
N ILE A 189 -13.88 4.28 -16.88
CA ILE A 189 -14.56 3.00 -16.61
C ILE A 189 -15.46 2.62 -17.78
N THR A 190 -16.07 3.61 -18.43
CA THR A 190 -16.90 3.41 -19.62
C THR A 190 -16.11 3.85 -20.84
N SER A 191 -15.92 2.94 -21.78
CA SER A 191 -15.26 3.27 -23.04
C SER A 191 -16.12 4.20 -23.90
N SER A 192 -15.45 5.06 -24.65
CA SER A 192 -16.12 5.85 -25.68
C SER A 192 -16.59 4.97 -26.85
N PRO A 193 -17.60 5.40 -27.63
CA PRO A 193 -18.06 4.65 -28.78
C PRO A 193 -16.93 4.27 -29.74
N GLY A 194 -16.87 3.01 -30.13
CA GLY A 194 -15.83 2.48 -31.03
C GLY A 194 -14.52 2.09 -30.32
N LEU A 195 -14.44 2.21 -29.00
CA LEU A 195 -13.31 1.75 -28.19
C LEU A 195 -13.70 0.58 -27.28
N ILE A 196 -12.74 -0.26 -26.96
CA ILE A 196 -12.85 -1.30 -25.95
C ILE A 196 -12.40 -0.71 -24.60
N ALA A 197 -13.17 -0.99 -23.54
CA ALA A 197 -12.81 -0.50 -22.21
C ALA A 197 -11.47 -1.06 -21.75
N VAL A 198 -10.60 -0.18 -21.24
CA VAL A 198 -9.38 -0.56 -20.56
C VAL A 198 -9.73 -0.84 -19.09
N GLN A 199 -9.25 -1.96 -18.56
CA GLN A 199 -9.48 -2.28 -17.15
C GLN A 199 -8.50 -1.51 -16.26
N PRO A 200 -8.98 -0.57 -15.43
CA PRO A 200 -8.12 0.14 -14.48
C PRO A 200 -7.73 -0.75 -13.31
N ILE A 201 -6.58 -0.45 -12.68
CA ILE A 201 -6.21 -1.04 -11.41
C ILE A 201 -6.97 -0.30 -10.31
N PHE A 202 -7.89 -0.99 -9.67
CA PHE A 202 -8.58 -0.46 -8.51
C PHE A 202 -7.75 -0.65 -7.25
N LYS A 203 -7.80 0.33 -6.35
CA LYS A 203 -7.34 0.14 -4.99
C LYS A 203 -8.26 -0.86 -4.31
N GLU A 204 -7.70 -1.99 -3.92
CA GLU A 204 -8.49 -2.98 -3.18
C GLU A 204 -8.95 -2.37 -1.84
N PRO A 205 -10.25 -2.42 -1.51
CA PRO A 205 -10.71 -1.97 -0.22
C PRO A 205 -10.09 -2.86 0.86
N PRO A 206 -9.65 -2.28 1.97
CA PRO A 206 -9.16 -3.06 3.08
C PRO A 206 -10.30 -3.92 3.64
N VAL A 207 -10.16 -5.23 3.59
CA VAL A 207 -11.08 -6.16 4.20
C VAL A 207 -10.59 -6.53 5.58
N GLN A 208 -11.50 -6.51 6.56
CA GLN A 208 -11.18 -6.95 7.90
C GLN A 208 -10.94 -8.46 7.92
N GLY A 209 -9.75 -8.85 8.30
CA GLY A 209 -9.36 -10.24 8.46
C GLY A 209 -8.30 -10.38 9.54
N LEU A 210 -8.10 -11.60 10.04
CA LEU A 210 -7.04 -11.90 10.97
C LEU A 210 -5.87 -12.53 10.23
N ASN A 211 -4.70 -11.91 10.35
CA ASN A 211 -3.46 -12.54 9.92
C ASN A 211 -3.06 -13.59 10.94
N TRP A 212 -3.42 -14.85 10.68
CA TRP A 212 -3.19 -15.98 11.59
C TRP A 212 -1.73 -16.16 12.00
N ARG A 213 -0.78 -15.78 11.17
CA ARG A 213 0.64 -15.80 11.54
C ARG A 213 0.92 -14.83 12.69
N ASN A 214 0.40 -13.60 12.62
CA ASN A 214 0.58 -12.60 13.67
C ASN A 214 -0.22 -12.98 14.93
N VAL A 215 -1.39 -13.60 14.78
CA VAL A 215 -2.14 -14.18 15.90
C VAL A 215 -1.28 -15.23 16.62
N ALA A 216 -0.67 -16.17 15.89
CA ALA A 216 0.21 -17.17 16.48
C ALA A 216 1.40 -16.55 17.23
N TYR A 217 2.02 -15.49 16.67
CA TYR A 217 3.09 -14.76 17.37
C TYR A 217 2.59 -14.03 18.62
N THR A 218 1.37 -13.52 18.64
CA THR A 218 0.76 -12.94 19.84
C THR A 218 0.71 -13.96 20.95
N PHE A 219 0.18 -15.16 20.67
CA PHE A 219 0.14 -16.25 21.65
C PHE A 219 1.54 -16.68 22.09
N ASN A 220 2.51 -16.70 21.20
CA ASN A 220 3.89 -17.03 21.53
C ASN A 220 4.50 -16.03 22.54
N TRP A 221 4.27 -14.74 22.36
CA TRP A 221 4.73 -13.72 23.31
C TRP A 221 4.02 -13.82 24.66
N ILE A 222 2.71 -14.12 24.69
CA ILE A 222 1.99 -14.38 25.94
C ILE A 222 2.57 -15.60 26.65
N PHE A 223 2.87 -16.67 25.92
CA PHE A 223 3.50 -17.87 26.47
C PHE A 223 4.87 -17.57 27.07
N PHE A 224 5.70 -16.78 26.41
CA PHE A 224 6.97 -16.33 26.97
C PHE A 224 6.78 -15.48 28.23
N ALA A 225 5.80 -14.58 28.27
CA ALA A 225 5.49 -13.80 29.46
C ALA A 225 5.17 -14.72 30.67
N VAL A 226 4.38 -15.77 30.42
CA VAL A 226 4.04 -16.75 31.48
C VAL A 226 5.28 -17.52 31.95
N ILE A 227 6.13 -18.01 31.04
CA ILE A 227 7.36 -18.74 31.41
C ILE A 227 8.28 -17.81 32.21
N VAL A 228 8.54 -16.62 31.72
CA VAL A 228 9.40 -15.64 32.42
C VAL A 228 8.81 -15.29 33.78
N GLY A 229 7.52 -15.10 33.89
CA GLY A 229 6.83 -14.86 35.16
C GLY A 229 6.99 -15.99 36.16
N LEU A 230 6.82 -17.23 35.70
CA LEU A 230 7.03 -18.42 36.58
C LEU A 230 8.49 -18.56 37.02
N MET A 231 9.44 -18.33 36.10
CA MET A 231 10.86 -18.32 36.44
C MET A 231 11.18 -17.23 37.44
N TRP A 232 10.65 -16.03 37.25
CA TRP A 232 10.84 -14.90 38.18
C TRP A 232 10.30 -15.24 39.56
N VAL A 233 9.08 -15.77 39.68
CA VAL A 233 8.50 -16.18 40.96
C VAL A 233 9.35 -17.27 41.63
N ARG A 234 9.89 -18.22 40.86
CA ARG A 234 10.78 -19.25 41.38
C ARG A 234 12.07 -18.66 41.95
N VAL A 235 12.76 -17.83 41.18
CA VAL A 235 13.99 -17.16 41.62
C VAL A 235 13.75 -16.29 42.87
N ALA A 236 12.63 -15.54 42.87
CA ALA A 236 12.26 -14.74 44.03
C ALA A 236 12.03 -15.57 45.30
N LYS A 237 11.41 -16.74 45.18
CA LYS A 237 11.21 -17.68 46.30
C LYS A 237 12.56 -18.26 46.79
N ASP A 238 13.45 -18.65 45.88
CA ASP A 238 14.76 -19.18 46.22
C ASP A 238 15.60 -18.13 46.96
N GLU A 239 15.59 -16.87 46.51
CA GLU A 239 16.27 -15.76 47.18
C GLU A 239 15.73 -15.47 48.59
N LEU A 240 14.40 -15.56 48.77
CA LEU A 240 13.78 -15.41 50.09
C LEU A 240 14.17 -16.54 51.04
N GLN A 241 14.24 -17.79 50.57
CA GLN A 241 14.71 -18.93 51.41
C GLN A 241 16.17 -18.75 51.82
N VAL A 242 17.05 -18.35 50.94
CA VAL A 242 18.46 -18.06 51.27
C VAL A 242 18.54 -16.98 52.32
N ALA A 243 17.76 -15.90 52.19
CA ALA A 243 17.76 -14.81 53.19
C ALA A 243 17.28 -15.29 54.57
N GLN A 244 16.29 -16.18 54.65
CA GLN A 244 15.81 -16.76 55.90
C GLN A 244 16.85 -17.63 56.56
N LEU A 245 17.59 -18.44 55.78
CA LEU A 245 18.68 -19.29 56.30
C LEU A 245 19.86 -18.44 56.83
N GLU A 246 20.22 -17.34 56.16
CA GLU A 246 21.26 -16.43 56.64
C GLU A 246 20.87 -15.77 57.97
N VAL A 247 19.61 -15.38 58.16
CA VAL A 247 19.16 -14.82 59.46
C VAL A 247 19.23 -15.87 60.56
N ILE A 248 18.79 -17.10 60.34
CA ILE A 248 18.85 -18.19 61.34
C ILE A 248 20.31 -18.55 61.71
N ALA A 249 21.20 -18.59 60.69
CA ALA A 249 22.62 -18.88 60.92
C ALA A 249 23.32 -17.73 61.70
N GLY A 250 22.91 -16.47 61.47
CA GLY A 250 23.38 -15.33 62.21
C GLY A 250 22.99 -15.34 63.68
N ASP A 251 21.74 -15.69 63.98
CA ASP A 251 21.22 -15.81 65.37
C ASP A 251 21.98 -16.89 66.14
N LEU A 252 22.21 -18.07 65.54
CA LEU A 252 22.97 -19.14 66.18
C LEU A 252 24.42 -18.81 66.45
N SER A 253 25.03 -17.91 65.67
CA SER A 253 26.43 -17.44 65.90
C SER A 253 26.55 -16.40 67.01
N HIS A 254 25.47 -15.78 67.43
CA HIS A 254 25.45 -14.81 68.52
C HIS A 254 25.18 -15.42 69.92
N GLU A 255 24.75 -16.70 69.98
CA GLU A 255 24.47 -17.46 71.21
C GLU A 255 25.70 -18.25 71.71
N GLN A 256 26.78 -18.25 70.97
CA GLN A 256 28.08 -18.87 71.38
C GLN A 256 29.08 -17.77 71.84
#